data_e8af937171d678b81584b4b180c3b6a3
#
_entry.id   e8af937171d678b81584b4b180c3b6a3
#
_cell.length_a   1.000
_cell.length_b   1.000
_cell.length_c   1.000
_cell.angle_alpha   90.00
_cell.angle_beta   90.00
_cell.angle_gamma   90.00
#
_symmetry.space_group_name_H-M   'P 1'
#
loop_
_entity.id
_entity.type
_entity.pdbx_description
1 polymer ?
#
loop_
_entity_poly.entity_id
_entity_poly.type
_entity_poly.pdbx_seq_one_letter_code
_entity_poly.pdbx_strand_id
1 'polypeptide(L)'
;MTLAEVQTVITELGQPKFRAKQIYQWLQVHGAMDYSEMTNISKELRQTLSEKYPIRYCEIELKQVSKIDGTVKYLFRLSDGNFIESVLMKYKYGYTLCISSQVGCKMGCVFCASTKSGCVRNLYPSEMIGQIHAAQRDMNIRVSHVVMMGMGEPLDNFDNAMRFLELVGDSEGLNLSLRNISLSTCGVVPKIYELMDKHLQLTLSVSLHAPNNEMRSKVMPINRKYPIEELLEACREYTKRTSRRISFEYAMIKDNNDSDACAYELASLLKGMLCHVNLIPANEIVESSHKRSTSQRLERFISILNSRGINATVRRSLGSDIDASCGQLRSRHSREKSPKEGNQ
;
A
#
# COMPACT_ATOMS: atom_id res chain seq x y z
N MET A 1 -9.36 5.32 -16.29
CA MET A 1 -10.74 5.32 -16.83
C MET A 1 -11.26 3.91 -16.82
N THR A 2 -12.57 3.70 -16.56
CA THR A 2 -13.29 2.43 -16.78
C THR A 2 -13.53 2.22 -18.28
N LEU A 3 -13.95 1.00 -18.66
CA LEU A 3 -14.34 0.73 -20.04
C LEU A 3 -15.47 1.66 -20.52
N ALA A 4 -16.46 1.94 -19.66
CA ALA A 4 -17.56 2.84 -19.99
C ALA A 4 -17.10 4.28 -20.27
N GLU A 5 -16.15 4.79 -19.46
CA GLU A 5 -15.58 6.13 -19.70
C GLU A 5 -14.75 6.17 -20.98
N VAL A 6 -13.98 5.11 -21.28
CA VAL A 6 -13.26 5.01 -22.56
C VAL A 6 -14.26 4.97 -23.73
N GLN A 7 -15.40 4.28 -23.57
CA GLN A 7 -16.46 4.27 -24.59
C GLN A 7 -17.03 5.68 -24.85
N THR A 8 -17.24 6.46 -23.78
CA THR A 8 -17.70 7.86 -23.92
C THR A 8 -16.69 8.68 -24.73
N VAL A 9 -15.41 8.64 -24.32
CA VAL A 9 -14.32 9.36 -25.02
C VAL A 9 -14.24 8.96 -26.50
N ILE A 10 -14.29 7.66 -26.80
CA ILE A 10 -14.17 7.15 -28.18
C ILE A 10 -15.40 7.58 -29.03
N THR A 11 -16.59 7.61 -28.43
CA THR A 11 -17.79 8.09 -29.10
C THR A 11 -17.72 9.59 -29.40
N GLU A 12 -17.26 10.40 -28.44
CA GLU A 12 -17.03 11.84 -28.61
C GLU A 12 -15.99 12.16 -29.70
N LEU A 13 -15.02 11.27 -29.89
CA LEU A 13 -14.05 11.37 -30.97
C LEU A 13 -14.56 10.84 -32.34
N GLY A 14 -15.86 10.49 -32.43
CA GLY A 14 -16.47 9.97 -33.65
C GLY A 14 -15.97 8.59 -34.09
N GLN A 15 -15.39 7.81 -33.16
CA GLN A 15 -14.83 6.51 -33.44
C GLN A 15 -15.80 5.36 -33.12
N PRO A 16 -15.71 4.22 -33.82
CA PRO A 16 -16.53 3.05 -33.55
C PRO A 16 -16.36 2.52 -32.12
N LYS A 17 -17.48 2.17 -31.44
CA LYS A 17 -17.50 1.74 -30.02
C LYS A 17 -16.53 0.59 -29.70
N PHE A 18 -16.28 -0.34 -30.61
CA PHE A 18 -15.38 -1.46 -30.37
C PHE A 18 -13.91 -1.02 -30.14
N ARG A 19 -13.52 0.18 -30.60
CA ARG A 19 -12.20 0.75 -30.34
C ARG A 19 -11.97 0.99 -28.85
N ALA A 20 -13.01 1.30 -28.11
CA ALA A 20 -12.90 1.49 -26.66
C ALA A 20 -12.39 0.25 -25.95
N LYS A 21 -12.91 -0.93 -26.31
CA LYS A 21 -12.44 -2.21 -25.72
C LYS A 21 -10.99 -2.49 -26.09
N GLN A 22 -10.59 -2.22 -27.33
CA GLN A 22 -9.19 -2.38 -27.76
C GLN A 22 -8.24 -1.49 -26.96
N ILE A 23 -8.55 -0.20 -26.82
CA ILE A 23 -7.75 0.76 -26.06
C ILE A 23 -7.72 0.37 -24.58
N TYR A 24 -8.87 -0.01 -24.01
CA TYR A 24 -8.97 -0.43 -22.62
C TYR A 24 -8.09 -1.65 -22.32
N GLN A 25 -8.09 -2.64 -23.21
CA GLN A 25 -7.22 -3.82 -23.09
C GLN A 25 -5.73 -3.43 -23.16
N TRP A 26 -5.34 -2.53 -24.04
CA TRP A 26 -3.96 -2.03 -24.08
C TRP A 26 -3.56 -1.36 -22.77
N LEU A 27 -4.43 -0.53 -22.20
CA LEU A 27 -4.14 0.20 -20.97
C LEU A 27 -4.18 -0.70 -19.74
N GLN A 28 -5.16 -1.59 -19.62
CA GLN A 28 -5.44 -2.31 -18.38
C GLN A 28 -4.91 -3.75 -18.36
N VAL A 29 -4.78 -4.41 -19.51
CA VAL A 29 -4.26 -5.79 -19.59
C VAL A 29 -2.79 -5.78 -20.00
N HIS A 30 -2.45 -5.07 -21.07
CA HIS A 30 -1.07 -5.04 -21.57
C HIS A 30 -0.19 -4.00 -20.86
N GLY A 31 -0.79 -3.05 -20.15
CA GLY A 31 -0.08 -2.02 -19.42
C GLY A 31 0.75 -1.13 -20.35
N ALA A 32 0.16 -0.73 -21.49
CA ALA A 32 0.82 0.16 -22.44
C ALA A 32 1.20 1.48 -21.75
N MET A 33 2.44 1.89 -21.93
CA MET A 33 3.01 3.12 -21.38
C MET A 33 2.94 4.27 -22.38
N ASP A 34 2.76 3.93 -23.66
CA ASP A 34 2.61 4.88 -24.75
C ASP A 34 1.59 4.38 -25.78
N TYR A 35 0.85 5.32 -26.40
CA TYR A 35 -0.13 4.96 -27.42
C TYR A 35 0.50 4.37 -28.69
N SER A 36 1.79 4.58 -28.94
CA SER A 36 2.51 3.95 -30.07
C SER A 36 2.55 2.43 -29.97
N GLU A 37 2.46 1.87 -28.76
CA GLU A 37 2.39 0.42 -28.53
C GLU A 37 1.10 -0.20 -29.08
N MET A 38 0.02 0.59 -29.24
CA MET A 38 -1.31 0.11 -29.63
C MET A 38 -1.41 -0.14 -31.14
N THR A 39 -0.77 -1.22 -31.60
CA THR A 39 -0.56 -1.50 -33.04
C THR A 39 -1.84 -1.68 -33.86
N ASN A 40 -2.95 -2.06 -33.22
CA ASN A 40 -4.26 -2.24 -33.86
C ASN A 40 -5.15 -0.97 -33.82
N ILE A 41 -4.60 0.17 -33.38
CA ILE A 41 -5.24 1.49 -33.36
C ILE A 41 -4.57 2.37 -34.44
N SER A 42 -5.35 3.14 -35.21
CA SER A 42 -4.81 4.01 -36.25
C SER A 42 -3.86 5.08 -35.71
N LYS A 43 -2.90 5.50 -36.49
CA LYS A 43 -1.90 6.53 -36.09
C LYS A 43 -2.58 7.83 -35.67
N GLU A 44 -3.59 8.26 -36.42
CA GLU A 44 -4.34 9.51 -36.18
C GLU A 44 -5.06 9.44 -34.80
N LEU A 45 -5.71 8.31 -34.51
CA LEU A 45 -6.40 8.15 -33.24
C LEU A 45 -5.41 8.07 -32.08
N ARG A 46 -4.28 7.36 -32.24
CA ARG A 46 -3.21 7.31 -31.23
C ARG A 46 -2.65 8.71 -30.94
N GLN A 47 -2.42 9.53 -31.95
CA GLN A 47 -1.95 10.89 -31.79
C GLN A 47 -2.99 11.74 -31.05
N THR A 48 -4.26 11.70 -31.45
CA THR A 48 -5.36 12.43 -30.80
C THR A 48 -5.48 12.05 -29.33
N LEU A 49 -5.36 10.75 -29.01
CA LEU A 49 -5.42 10.26 -27.63
C LEU A 49 -4.20 10.71 -26.82
N SER A 50 -3.02 10.68 -27.40
CA SER A 50 -1.78 11.13 -26.74
C SER A 50 -1.83 12.61 -26.36
N GLU A 51 -2.39 13.44 -27.24
CA GLU A 51 -2.52 14.89 -27.02
C GLU A 51 -3.58 15.23 -25.97
N LYS A 52 -4.75 14.56 -26.03
CA LYS A 52 -5.90 14.89 -25.16
C LYS A 52 -5.94 14.11 -23.85
N TYR A 53 -5.42 12.88 -23.84
CA TYR A 53 -5.50 11.92 -22.71
C TYR A 53 -4.15 11.24 -22.46
N PRO A 54 -3.09 11.98 -22.11
CA PRO A 54 -1.76 11.41 -21.92
C PRO A 54 -1.77 10.29 -20.86
N ILE A 55 -1.08 9.18 -21.16
CA ILE A 55 -0.93 8.07 -20.24
C ILE A 55 0.02 8.50 -19.11
N ARG A 56 -0.44 8.38 -17.86
CA ARG A 56 0.41 8.54 -16.69
C ARG A 56 0.93 7.17 -16.27
N TYR A 57 2.24 6.99 -16.32
CA TYR A 57 2.90 5.75 -15.98
C TYR A 57 3.96 5.96 -14.90
N CYS A 58 4.45 4.86 -14.34
CA CYS A 58 5.55 4.84 -13.38
C CYS A 58 6.82 4.39 -14.10
N GLU A 59 7.82 5.28 -14.20
CA GLU A 59 9.11 4.94 -14.77
C GLU A 59 10.03 4.38 -13.68
N ILE A 60 10.73 3.28 -13.98
CA ILE A 60 11.70 2.70 -13.03
C ILE A 60 12.96 3.56 -13.02
N GLU A 61 13.14 4.36 -11.97
CA GLU A 61 14.34 5.17 -11.74
C GLU A 61 15.46 4.33 -11.12
N LEU A 62 15.10 3.46 -10.16
CA LEU A 62 16.06 2.58 -9.49
C LEU A 62 15.40 1.26 -9.12
N LYS A 63 16.17 0.16 -9.29
CA LYS A 63 15.77 -1.20 -8.92
C LYS A 63 16.84 -1.83 -8.06
N GLN A 64 16.42 -2.39 -6.92
CA GLN A 64 17.29 -3.22 -6.06
C GLN A 64 16.69 -4.62 -5.97
N VAL A 65 17.53 -5.64 -6.12
CA VAL A 65 17.12 -7.05 -6.03
C VAL A 65 17.85 -7.71 -4.88
N SER A 66 17.11 -8.27 -3.93
CA SER A 66 17.65 -9.03 -2.82
C SER A 66 18.36 -10.28 -3.31
N LYS A 67 19.59 -10.46 -2.86
CA LYS A 67 20.39 -11.69 -3.10
C LYS A 67 19.93 -12.85 -2.20
N ILE A 68 19.20 -12.54 -1.13
CA ILE A 68 18.78 -13.53 -0.12
C ILE A 68 17.48 -14.24 -0.56
N ASP A 69 16.50 -13.48 -1.07
CA ASP A 69 15.14 -14.01 -1.28
C ASP A 69 14.48 -13.55 -2.59
N GLY A 70 15.20 -12.78 -3.42
CA GLY A 70 14.69 -12.29 -4.70
C GLY A 70 13.63 -11.19 -4.60
N THR A 71 13.43 -10.61 -3.41
CA THR A 71 12.58 -9.41 -3.25
C THR A 71 13.13 -8.26 -4.09
N VAL A 72 12.26 -7.54 -4.77
CA VAL A 72 12.65 -6.40 -5.61
C VAL A 72 12.06 -5.12 -5.05
N LYS A 73 12.89 -4.13 -4.81
CA LYS A 73 12.48 -2.79 -4.44
C LYS A 73 12.65 -1.85 -5.61
N TYR A 74 11.59 -1.13 -5.92
CA TYR A 74 11.54 -0.13 -6.97
C TYR A 74 11.46 1.28 -6.40
N LEU A 75 12.19 2.20 -7.00
CA LEU A 75 11.94 3.63 -6.96
C LEU A 75 11.35 4.02 -8.32
N PHE A 76 10.12 4.49 -8.31
CA PHE A 76 9.44 4.96 -9.52
C PHE A 76 9.47 6.49 -9.59
N ARG A 77 9.78 7.01 -10.76
CA ARG A 77 9.61 8.41 -11.12
C ARG A 77 8.24 8.60 -11.77
N LEU A 78 7.49 9.58 -11.29
CA LEU A 78 6.19 9.98 -11.83
C LEU A 78 6.36 11.08 -12.88
N SER A 79 5.32 11.32 -13.68
CA SER A 79 5.33 12.30 -14.77
C SER A 79 5.60 13.75 -14.31
N ASP A 80 5.35 14.07 -13.05
CA ASP A 80 5.63 15.37 -12.44
C ASP A 80 6.99 15.46 -11.74
N GLY A 81 7.85 14.44 -11.90
CA GLY A 81 9.17 14.37 -11.31
C GLY A 81 9.21 13.90 -9.86
N ASN A 82 8.07 13.63 -9.25
CA ASN A 82 8.01 13.04 -7.91
C ASN A 82 8.41 11.55 -7.93
N PHE A 83 8.79 11.04 -6.75
CA PHE A 83 9.21 9.65 -6.58
C PHE A 83 8.32 8.93 -5.58
N ILE A 84 8.05 7.65 -5.88
CA ILE A 84 7.36 6.71 -4.98
C ILE A 84 8.09 5.37 -4.96
N GLU A 85 7.83 4.56 -3.93
CA GLU A 85 8.44 3.26 -3.75
C GLU A 85 7.43 2.13 -3.82
N SER A 86 7.88 0.98 -4.33
CA SER A 86 7.12 -0.28 -4.30
C SER A 86 8.06 -1.45 -4.02
N VAL A 87 7.51 -2.51 -3.43
CA VAL A 87 8.28 -3.73 -3.14
C VAL A 87 7.54 -4.95 -3.70
N LEU A 88 8.21 -5.66 -4.60
CA LEU A 88 7.73 -6.93 -5.14
C LEU A 88 8.31 -8.09 -4.35
N MET A 89 7.44 -8.90 -3.78
CA MET A 89 7.77 -10.03 -2.92
C MET A 89 7.28 -11.33 -3.54
N LYS A 90 8.12 -12.38 -3.50
CA LYS A 90 7.75 -13.72 -3.96
C LYS A 90 7.33 -14.59 -2.78
N TYR A 91 6.12 -15.13 -2.86
CA TYR A 91 5.60 -16.11 -1.90
C TYR A 91 5.27 -17.43 -2.62
N LYS A 92 4.97 -18.50 -1.86
CA LYS A 92 4.55 -19.79 -2.42
C LYS A 92 3.25 -19.69 -3.24
N TYR A 93 2.39 -18.75 -2.91
CA TYR A 93 1.10 -18.50 -3.57
C TYR A 93 1.16 -17.48 -4.73
N GLY A 94 2.34 -16.97 -5.06
CA GLY A 94 2.55 -16.02 -6.16
C GLY A 94 3.29 -14.75 -5.75
N TYR A 95 3.21 -13.73 -6.60
CA TYR A 95 3.87 -12.45 -6.39
C TYR A 95 2.93 -11.44 -5.71
N THR A 96 3.40 -10.81 -4.65
CA THR A 96 2.72 -9.73 -3.94
C THR A 96 3.45 -8.42 -4.20
N LEU A 97 2.75 -7.40 -4.65
CA LEU A 97 3.30 -6.05 -4.78
C LEU A 97 2.78 -5.15 -3.66
N CYS A 98 3.71 -4.56 -2.91
CA CYS A 98 3.43 -3.48 -1.98
C CYS A 98 3.45 -2.17 -2.76
N ILE A 99 2.31 -1.46 -2.84
CA ILE A 99 2.16 -0.22 -3.60
C ILE A 99 1.99 1.00 -2.71
N SER A 100 2.43 2.15 -3.23
CA SER A 100 2.20 3.48 -2.66
C SER A 100 0.85 4.05 -3.10
N SER A 101 0.24 4.90 -2.24
CA SER A 101 -1.02 5.59 -2.50
C SER A 101 -0.89 7.12 -2.50
N GLN A 102 0.23 7.66 -2.01
CA GLN A 102 0.52 9.10 -1.99
C GLN A 102 2.01 9.33 -2.26
N VAL A 103 2.37 10.54 -2.66
CA VAL A 103 3.75 11.03 -2.63
C VAL A 103 4.02 11.59 -1.25
N GLY A 104 4.72 10.83 -0.40
CA GLY A 104 4.87 11.12 1.02
C GLY A 104 3.62 10.77 1.84
N CYS A 105 3.58 11.19 3.12
CA CYS A 105 2.48 10.93 4.04
C CYS A 105 2.44 11.98 5.14
N LYS A 106 1.24 12.49 5.49
CA LYS A 106 1.09 13.50 6.54
C LYS A 106 0.75 12.94 7.92
N MET A 107 0.63 11.61 8.07
CA MET A 107 0.14 11.00 9.32
C MET A 107 1.11 11.06 10.49
N GLY A 108 2.40 11.30 10.24
CA GLY A 108 3.41 11.60 11.28
C GLY A 108 3.82 10.40 12.14
N CYS A 109 3.58 9.15 11.71
CA CYS A 109 4.01 7.96 12.46
C CYS A 109 5.53 7.96 12.65
N VAL A 110 6.01 7.87 13.89
CA VAL A 110 7.43 8.09 14.23
C VAL A 110 8.40 7.05 13.65
N PHE A 111 7.90 5.86 13.39
CA PHE A 111 8.66 4.74 12.80
C PHE A 111 8.60 4.70 11.26
N CYS A 112 7.93 5.67 10.61
CA CYS A 112 7.72 5.63 9.17
C CYS A 112 8.52 6.70 8.43
N ALA A 113 9.43 6.29 7.56
CA ALA A 113 10.25 7.20 6.78
C ALA A 113 9.45 8.06 5.79
N SER A 114 8.28 7.58 5.32
CA SER A 114 7.42 8.29 4.38
C SER A 114 6.80 9.58 4.97
N THR A 115 6.80 9.75 6.30
CA THR A 115 6.19 10.93 6.95
C THR A 115 7.15 12.12 7.07
N LYS A 116 8.46 11.89 6.89
CA LYS A 116 9.51 12.92 7.11
C LYS A 116 9.38 14.13 6.19
N SER A 117 8.90 13.94 4.97
CA SER A 117 8.73 14.99 3.97
C SER A 117 7.28 15.50 3.86
N GLY A 118 6.41 15.08 4.76
CA GLY A 118 4.97 15.34 4.63
C GLY A 118 4.34 14.64 3.44
N CYS A 119 3.14 15.10 3.05
CA CYS A 119 2.43 14.62 1.86
C CYS A 119 2.46 15.70 0.78
N VAL A 120 3.06 15.40 -0.36
CA VAL A 120 3.10 16.31 -1.52
C VAL A 120 1.74 16.30 -2.23
N ARG A 121 1.25 15.09 -2.58
CA ARG A 121 -0.05 14.88 -3.21
C ARG A 121 -0.53 13.43 -3.15
N ASN A 122 -1.79 13.28 -3.42
CA ASN A 122 -2.41 11.98 -3.67
C ASN A 122 -1.94 11.39 -5.01
N LEU A 123 -1.80 10.06 -5.09
CA LEU A 123 -1.63 9.36 -6.35
C LEU A 123 -2.97 9.22 -7.07
N TYR A 124 -2.93 9.34 -8.39
CA TYR A 124 -4.06 8.99 -9.23
C TYR A 124 -4.22 7.45 -9.32
N PRO A 125 -5.42 6.96 -9.62
CA PRO A 125 -5.64 5.52 -9.80
C PRO A 125 -4.72 4.90 -10.87
N SER A 126 -4.44 5.63 -11.94
CA SER A 126 -3.51 5.21 -13.01
C SER A 126 -2.08 5.04 -12.50
N GLU A 127 -1.62 5.88 -11.56
CA GLU A 127 -0.29 5.76 -10.96
C GLU A 127 -0.21 4.58 -9.99
N MET A 128 -1.30 4.26 -9.28
CA MET A 128 -1.37 3.05 -8.45
C MET A 128 -1.34 1.77 -9.30
N ILE A 129 -2.09 1.73 -10.41
CA ILE A 129 -2.06 0.62 -11.39
C ILE A 129 -0.71 0.57 -12.12
N GLY A 130 -0.14 1.72 -12.44
CA GLY A 130 1.16 1.85 -13.10
C GLY A 130 2.29 1.15 -12.37
N GLN A 131 2.27 1.13 -11.02
CA GLN A 131 3.24 0.36 -10.23
C GLN A 131 3.12 -1.14 -10.50
N ILE A 132 1.89 -1.66 -10.68
CA ILE A 132 1.64 -3.07 -10.99
C ILE A 132 2.17 -3.38 -12.39
N HIS A 133 1.81 -2.58 -13.39
CA HIS A 133 2.24 -2.79 -14.77
C HIS A 133 3.75 -2.70 -14.93
N ALA A 134 4.39 -1.70 -14.31
CA ALA A 134 5.85 -1.55 -14.36
C ALA A 134 6.57 -2.78 -13.77
N ALA A 135 6.14 -3.26 -12.61
CA ALA A 135 6.71 -4.45 -11.98
C ALA A 135 6.47 -5.72 -12.80
N GLN A 136 5.27 -5.90 -13.38
CA GLN A 136 4.95 -7.06 -14.23
C GLN A 136 5.78 -7.09 -15.50
N ARG A 137 5.94 -5.95 -16.16
CA ARG A 137 6.76 -5.83 -17.39
C ARG A 137 8.24 -6.07 -17.10
N ASP A 138 8.79 -5.44 -16.05
CA ASP A 138 10.21 -5.57 -15.70
C ASP A 138 10.61 -7.01 -15.35
N MET A 139 9.77 -7.70 -14.61
CA MET A 139 10.06 -9.07 -14.12
C MET A 139 9.46 -10.18 -14.98
N ASN A 140 8.68 -9.82 -16.01
CA ASN A 140 7.91 -10.76 -16.84
C ASN A 140 7.09 -11.75 -15.99
N ILE A 141 6.31 -11.22 -15.03
CA ILE A 141 5.48 -12.00 -14.11
C ILE A 141 4.05 -11.46 -14.05
N ARG A 142 3.16 -12.22 -13.42
CA ARG A 142 1.85 -11.73 -13.00
C ARG A 142 1.85 -11.44 -11.50
N VAL A 143 1.47 -10.21 -11.12
CA VAL A 143 1.18 -9.86 -9.73
C VAL A 143 -0.17 -10.49 -9.36
N SER A 144 -0.17 -11.32 -8.33
CA SER A 144 -1.36 -12.06 -7.86
C SER A 144 -1.99 -11.44 -6.62
N HIS A 145 -1.24 -10.65 -5.85
CA HIS A 145 -1.68 -9.99 -4.63
C HIS A 145 -1.15 -8.56 -4.56
N VAL A 146 -1.90 -7.68 -3.93
CA VAL A 146 -1.49 -6.29 -3.71
C VAL A 146 -1.70 -5.92 -2.25
N VAL A 147 -0.70 -5.26 -1.65
CA VAL A 147 -0.83 -4.64 -0.33
C VAL A 147 -0.60 -3.13 -0.46
N MET A 148 -1.57 -2.33 -0.05
CA MET A 148 -1.47 -0.87 -0.04
C MET A 148 -0.81 -0.43 1.27
N MET A 149 0.49 -0.76 1.40
CA MET A 149 1.32 -0.55 2.59
C MET A 149 2.61 0.22 2.28
N GLY A 150 2.70 0.81 1.09
CA GLY A 150 3.79 1.67 0.67
C GLY A 150 3.67 3.09 1.23
N MET A 151 4.09 4.08 0.46
CA MET A 151 4.01 5.49 0.87
C MET A 151 2.56 5.98 0.83
N GLY A 152 2.15 6.69 1.91
CA GLY A 152 0.84 7.31 2.01
C GLY A 152 -0.15 6.56 2.92
N GLU A 153 -1.29 7.21 3.14
CA GLU A 153 -2.46 6.67 3.82
C GLU A 153 -3.59 6.49 2.78
N PRO A 154 -3.95 5.26 2.41
CA PRO A 154 -4.96 5.03 1.39
C PRO A 154 -6.33 5.65 1.71
N LEU A 155 -6.72 5.68 2.99
CA LEU A 155 -7.99 6.28 3.39
C LEU A 155 -7.94 7.82 3.41
N ASP A 156 -6.77 8.44 3.37
CA ASP A 156 -6.63 9.89 3.13
C ASP A 156 -6.71 10.22 1.63
N ASN A 157 -6.42 9.24 0.77
CA ASN A 157 -6.62 9.29 -0.68
C ASN A 157 -7.84 8.45 -1.10
N PHE A 158 -8.95 8.56 -0.37
CA PHE A 158 -10.06 7.61 -0.42
C PHE A 158 -10.64 7.42 -1.82
N ASP A 159 -11.03 8.50 -2.50
CA ASP A 159 -11.71 8.41 -3.79
C ASP A 159 -10.85 7.75 -4.86
N ASN A 160 -9.55 8.11 -4.93
CA ASN A 160 -8.62 7.48 -5.85
C ASN A 160 -8.32 6.03 -5.47
N ALA A 161 -8.26 5.71 -4.16
CA ALA A 161 -8.09 4.33 -3.71
C ALA A 161 -9.30 3.46 -4.07
N MET A 162 -10.52 3.97 -3.90
CA MET A 162 -11.74 3.26 -4.32
C MET A 162 -11.78 3.06 -5.84
N ARG A 163 -11.39 4.08 -6.58
CA ARG A 163 -11.30 4.01 -8.05
C ARG A 163 -10.23 3.02 -8.52
N PHE A 164 -9.10 2.97 -7.83
CA PHE A 164 -8.07 1.94 -8.06
C PHE A 164 -8.63 0.53 -7.85
N LEU A 165 -9.35 0.30 -6.75
CA LEU A 165 -9.95 -1.01 -6.44
C LEU A 165 -10.98 -1.43 -7.49
N GLU A 166 -11.79 -0.50 -8.00
CA GLU A 166 -12.71 -0.75 -9.11
C GLU A 166 -11.95 -1.21 -10.37
N LEU A 167 -10.95 -0.45 -10.79
CA LEU A 167 -10.20 -0.70 -12.02
C LEU A 167 -9.35 -1.98 -11.95
N VAL A 168 -8.68 -2.24 -10.82
CA VAL A 168 -7.83 -3.42 -10.66
C VAL A 168 -8.66 -4.72 -10.60
N GLY A 169 -9.90 -4.63 -10.13
CA GLY A 169 -10.84 -5.75 -10.04
C GLY A 169 -11.67 -5.99 -11.30
N ASP A 170 -11.62 -5.09 -12.27
CA ASP A 170 -12.42 -5.19 -13.50
C ASP A 170 -12.04 -6.44 -14.30
N SER A 171 -13.05 -7.25 -14.64
CA SER A 171 -12.89 -8.50 -15.39
C SER A 171 -12.36 -8.31 -16.82
N GLU A 172 -12.60 -7.16 -17.42
CA GLU A 172 -12.08 -6.80 -18.75
C GLU A 172 -10.66 -6.18 -18.68
N GLY A 173 -10.14 -5.93 -17.45
CA GLY A 173 -8.83 -5.35 -17.19
C GLY A 173 -7.86 -6.32 -16.52
N LEU A 174 -7.20 -5.88 -15.44
CA LEU A 174 -6.24 -6.67 -14.66
C LEU A 174 -6.88 -7.92 -14.02
N ASN A 175 -8.16 -7.87 -13.75
CA ASN A 175 -8.95 -8.95 -13.15
C ASN A 175 -8.29 -9.56 -11.90
N LEU A 176 -7.85 -8.68 -11.00
CA LEU A 176 -7.29 -9.07 -9.71
C LEU A 176 -8.41 -9.14 -8.68
N SER A 177 -8.64 -10.33 -8.12
CA SER A 177 -9.64 -10.49 -7.07
C SER A 177 -9.37 -9.57 -5.89
N LEU A 178 -10.37 -8.81 -5.44
CA LEU A 178 -10.25 -7.95 -4.27
C LEU A 178 -9.91 -8.72 -2.99
N ARG A 179 -10.18 -10.03 -2.93
CA ARG A 179 -9.75 -10.91 -1.83
C ARG A 179 -8.24 -11.02 -1.70
N ASN A 180 -7.52 -10.73 -2.78
CA ASN A 180 -6.06 -10.72 -2.84
C ASN A 180 -5.48 -9.32 -2.59
N ILE A 181 -6.30 -8.39 -2.15
CA ILE A 181 -5.87 -7.01 -1.83
C ILE A 181 -6.01 -6.76 -0.33
N SER A 182 -4.92 -6.25 0.27
CA SER A 182 -4.95 -5.69 1.63
C SER A 182 -4.83 -4.17 1.55
N LEU A 183 -5.84 -3.46 2.05
CA LEU A 183 -5.82 -2.03 2.25
C LEU A 183 -5.39 -1.76 3.70
N SER A 184 -4.27 -1.06 3.88
CA SER A 184 -3.78 -0.68 5.21
C SER A 184 -4.18 0.74 5.55
N THR A 185 -4.52 0.96 6.83
CA THR A 185 -4.81 2.30 7.35
C THR A 185 -4.22 2.51 8.74
N CYS A 186 -3.79 3.73 9.03
CA CYS A 186 -3.42 4.16 10.37
C CYS A 186 -4.64 4.41 11.28
N GLY A 187 -5.87 4.29 10.74
CA GLY A 187 -7.10 4.45 11.51
C GLY A 187 -7.81 5.79 11.28
N VAL A 188 -8.06 6.16 10.02
CA VAL A 188 -8.92 7.29 9.66
C VAL A 188 -10.38 6.87 9.81
N VAL A 189 -10.88 6.95 11.04
CA VAL A 189 -12.17 6.35 11.47
C VAL A 189 -13.34 6.67 10.57
N PRO A 190 -13.65 7.94 10.19
CA PRO A 190 -14.77 8.23 9.30
C PRO A 190 -14.68 7.48 7.96
N LYS A 191 -13.46 7.31 7.44
CA LYS A 191 -13.24 6.61 6.17
C LYS A 191 -13.32 5.09 6.28
N ILE A 192 -13.15 4.52 7.48
CA ILE A 192 -13.45 3.11 7.74
C ILE A 192 -14.95 2.86 7.59
N TYR A 193 -15.82 3.76 8.10
CA TYR A 193 -17.27 3.68 7.91
C TYR A 193 -17.65 3.81 6.44
N GLU A 194 -17.10 4.77 5.71
CA GLU A 194 -17.35 4.92 4.27
C GLU A 194 -16.88 3.68 3.46
N LEU A 195 -15.73 3.07 3.84
CA LEU A 195 -15.23 1.83 3.23
C LEU A 195 -16.18 0.66 3.49
N MET A 196 -16.73 0.57 4.69
CA MET A 196 -17.68 -0.46 5.11
C MET A 196 -18.92 -0.47 4.21
N ASP A 197 -19.46 0.72 3.87
CA ASP A 197 -20.61 0.88 3.01
C ASP A 197 -20.38 0.48 1.54
N LYS A 198 -19.11 0.34 1.13
CA LYS A 198 -18.76 -0.16 -0.21
C LYS A 198 -18.85 -1.70 -0.34
N HIS A 199 -19.00 -2.44 0.75
CA HIS A 199 -19.11 -3.91 0.78
C HIS A 199 -18.03 -4.66 0.00
N LEU A 200 -16.81 -4.12 -0.07
CA LEU A 200 -15.70 -4.70 -0.83
C LEU A 200 -15.12 -5.94 -0.13
N GLN A 201 -14.78 -6.96 -0.92
CA GLN A 201 -14.25 -8.22 -0.42
C GLN A 201 -12.71 -8.19 -0.22
N LEU A 202 -12.15 -7.06 0.20
CA LEU A 202 -10.74 -6.92 0.52
C LEU A 202 -10.41 -7.28 1.99
N THR A 203 -9.12 -7.33 2.32
CA THR A 203 -8.65 -7.40 3.71
C THR A 203 -8.34 -5.98 4.20
N LEU A 204 -9.02 -5.56 5.27
CA LEU A 204 -8.64 -4.32 5.97
C LEU A 204 -7.53 -4.63 6.97
N SER A 205 -6.39 -3.95 6.82
CA SER A 205 -5.27 -3.99 7.75
C SER A 205 -5.21 -2.68 8.54
N VAL A 206 -5.24 -2.76 9.86
CA VAL A 206 -5.26 -1.59 10.74
C VAL A 206 -3.95 -1.51 11.52
N SER A 207 -3.21 -0.44 11.32
CA SER A 207 -1.99 -0.13 12.07
C SER A 207 -2.36 0.27 13.51
N LEU A 208 -2.23 -0.67 14.45
CA LEU A 208 -2.54 -0.46 15.87
C LEU A 208 -1.29 -0.07 16.66
N HIS A 209 -0.24 -0.89 16.58
CA HIS A 209 1.13 -0.71 17.09
C HIS A 209 1.27 -0.45 18.60
N ALA A 210 0.17 -0.36 19.34
CA ALA A 210 0.18 -0.21 20.79
C ALA A 210 -1.13 -0.73 21.40
N PRO A 211 -1.12 -1.18 22.69
CA PRO A 211 -2.30 -1.72 23.33
C PRO A 211 -3.16 -0.65 24.02
N ASN A 212 -2.70 0.61 24.13
CA ASN A 212 -3.43 1.70 24.78
C ASN A 212 -3.14 3.07 24.15
N ASN A 213 -3.95 4.06 24.54
CA ASN A 213 -3.88 5.41 23.97
C ASN A 213 -2.58 6.14 24.30
N GLU A 214 -2.03 5.94 25.52
CA GLU A 214 -0.79 6.60 25.90
C GLU A 214 0.36 6.19 25.00
N MET A 215 0.55 4.87 24.81
CA MET A 215 1.60 4.33 23.97
C MET A 215 1.34 4.63 22.50
N ARG A 216 0.09 4.48 22.04
CA ARG A 216 -0.26 4.72 20.63
C ARG A 216 -0.06 6.18 20.24
N SER A 217 -0.43 7.13 21.10
CA SER A 217 -0.26 8.58 20.83
C SER A 217 1.21 8.99 20.72
N LYS A 218 2.14 8.25 21.35
CA LYS A 218 3.59 8.50 21.23
C LYS A 218 4.13 8.10 19.87
N VAL A 219 3.58 7.06 19.24
CA VAL A 219 4.09 6.51 17.97
C VAL A 219 3.22 6.83 16.76
N MET A 220 1.92 7.09 16.96
CA MET A 220 0.93 7.39 15.92
C MET A 220 0.09 8.63 16.29
N PRO A 221 0.44 9.82 15.82
CA PRO A 221 -0.26 11.05 16.18
C PRO A 221 -1.76 11.07 15.86
N ILE A 222 -2.20 10.28 14.88
CA ILE A 222 -3.61 10.10 14.50
C ILE A 222 -4.47 9.66 15.69
N ASN A 223 -3.89 8.98 16.69
CA ASN A 223 -4.58 8.53 17.89
C ASN A 223 -5.14 9.68 18.72
N ARG A 224 -4.55 10.87 18.64
CA ARG A 224 -5.08 12.07 19.32
C ARG A 224 -6.39 12.53 18.73
N LYS A 225 -6.62 12.24 17.44
CA LYS A 225 -7.85 12.57 16.73
C LYS A 225 -8.88 11.44 16.82
N TYR A 226 -8.42 10.20 16.74
CA TYR A 226 -9.24 8.99 16.80
C TYR A 226 -8.62 8.02 17.82
N PRO A 227 -9.04 8.08 19.11
CA PRO A 227 -8.56 7.19 20.16
C PRO A 227 -8.80 5.71 19.83
N ILE A 228 -8.10 4.82 20.52
CA ILE A 228 -8.19 3.36 20.31
C ILE A 228 -9.63 2.88 20.41
N GLU A 229 -10.40 3.39 21.35
CA GLU A 229 -11.80 2.98 21.60
C GLU A 229 -12.66 3.25 20.36
N GLU A 230 -12.56 4.46 19.81
CA GLU A 230 -13.30 4.87 18.61
C GLU A 230 -12.86 4.06 17.38
N LEU A 231 -11.55 3.84 17.24
CA LEU A 231 -11.00 3.01 16.17
C LEU A 231 -11.51 1.57 16.25
N LEU A 232 -11.48 0.96 17.44
CA LEU A 232 -11.92 -0.42 17.64
C LEU A 232 -13.43 -0.58 17.49
N GLU A 233 -14.21 0.44 17.86
CA GLU A 233 -15.65 0.46 17.60
C GLU A 233 -15.92 0.38 16.09
N ALA A 234 -15.26 1.23 15.28
CA ALA A 234 -15.35 1.17 13.83
C ALA A 234 -14.91 -0.19 13.27
N CYS A 235 -13.85 -0.79 13.84
CA CYS A 235 -13.37 -2.12 13.45
C CYS A 235 -14.39 -3.22 13.77
N ARG A 236 -15.05 -3.16 14.94
CA ARG A 236 -16.11 -4.12 15.30
C ARG A 236 -17.30 -4.02 14.35
N GLU A 237 -17.73 -2.82 14.06
CA GLU A 237 -18.83 -2.58 13.12
C GLU A 237 -18.46 -3.04 11.69
N TYR A 238 -17.21 -2.78 11.25
CA TYR A 238 -16.70 -3.27 9.98
C TYR A 238 -16.77 -4.79 9.88
N THR A 239 -16.30 -5.52 10.90
CA THR A 239 -16.33 -6.99 10.89
C THR A 239 -17.76 -7.53 10.93
N LYS A 240 -18.67 -6.89 11.67
CA LYS A 240 -20.07 -7.25 11.77
C LYS A 240 -20.81 -7.09 10.44
N ARG A 241 -20.63 -5.94 9.75
CA ARG A 241 -21.34 -5.65 8.49
C ARG A 241 -20.77 -6.39 7.29
N THR A 242 -19.45 -6.53 7.23
CA THR A 242 -18.79 -7.12 6.05
C THR A 242 -18.54 -8.62 6.18
N SER A 243 -18.62 -9.17 7.38
CA SER A 243 -18.17 -10.53 7.72
C SER A 243 -16.70 -10.79 7.34
N ARG A 244 -15.91 -9.71 7.18
CA ARG A 244 -14.49 -9.79 6.82
C ARG A 244 -13.62 -9.65 8.05
N ARG A 245 -12.60 -10.52 8.14
CA ARG A 245 -11.58 -10.47 9.19
C ARG A 245 -10.68 -9.25 8.99
N ILE A 246 -10.42 -8.50 10.08
CA ILE A 246 -9.42 -7.44 10.11
C ILE A 246 -8.05 -8.02 10.48
N SER A 247 -6.98 -7.51 9.86
CA SER A 247 -5.59 -7.73 10.28
C SER A 247 -5.12 -6.51 11.09
N PHE A 248 -4.73 -6.70 12.35
CA PHE A 248 -4.08 -5.66 13.12
C PHE A 248 -2.57 -5.77 12.98
N GLU A 249 -1.95 -4.73 12.46
CA GLU A 249 -0.50 -4.64 12.33
C GLU A 249 0.08 -4.09 13.65
N TYR A 250 1.06 -4.80 14.22
CA TYR A 250 1.67 -4.45 15.48
C TYR A 250 3.20 -4.52 15.38
N ALA A 251 3.85 -3.36 15.23
CA ALA A 251 5.31 -3.25 15.22
C ALA A 251 5.86 -3.47 16.64
N MET A 252 6.65 -4.52 16.79
CA MET A 252 7.27 -4.90 18.06
C MET A 252 8.56 -4.11 18.30
N ILE A 253 8.52 -3.18 19.23
CA ILE A 253 9.63 -2.31 19.63
C ILE A 253 10.12 -2.74 21.01
N LYS A 254 11.40 -3.16 21.07
CA LYS A 254 12.03 -3.63 22.31
C LYS A 254 11.89 -2.60 23.44
N ASP A 255 11.56 -3.10 24.62
CA ASP A 255 11.41 -2.33 25.88
C ASP A 255 10.38 -1.18 25.80
N ASN A 256 9.51 -1.21 24.79
CA ASN A 256 8.45 -0.23 24.59
C ASN A 256 7.05 -0.89 24.66
N ASN A 257 6.69 -1.68 23.65
CA ASN A 257 5.36 -2.28 23.50
C ASN A 257 5.37 -3.81 23.44
N ASP A 258 6.49 -4.45 23.79
CA ASP A 258 6.72 -5.89 23.65
C ASP A 258 6.61 -6.68 24.96
N SER A 259 6.17 -6.08 26.08
CA SER A 259 6.02 -6.74 27.37
C SER A 259 4.83 -7.71 27.40
N ASP A 260 4.85 -8.67 28.35
CA ASP A 260 3.71 -9.57 28.61
C ASP A 260 2.44 -8.77 28.96
N ALA A 261 2.57 -7.67 29.71
CA ALA A 261 1.46 -6.78 30.04
C ALA A 261 0.82 -6.20 28.78
N CYS A 262 1.63 -5.74 27.80
CA CYS A 262 1.12 -5.26 26.50
C CYS A 262 0.39 -6.36 25.74
N ALA A 263 0.87 -7.61 25.79
CA ALA A 263 0.20 -8.73 25.12
C ALA A 263 -1.17 -9.04 25.76
N TYR A 264 -1.26 -9.05 27.10
CA TYR A 264 -2.52 -9.26 27.80
C TYR A 264 -3.52 -8.13 27.55
N GLU A 265 -3.06 -6.89 27.58
CA GLU A 265 -3.89 -5.71 27.32
C GLU A 265 -4.42 -5.74 25.87
N LEU A 266 -3.57 -6.01 24.88
CA LEU A 266 -3.95 -6.16 23.47
C LEU A 266 -4.97 -7.29 23.30
N ALA A 267 -4.77 -8.45 23.93
CA ALA A 267 -5.71 -9.55 23.88
C ALA A 267 -7.08 -9.17 24.45
N SER A 268 -7.11 -8.40 25.53
CA SER A 268 -8.36 -7.92 26.15
C SER A 268 -9.10 -6.95 25.23
N LEU A 269 -8.40 -6.03 24.56
CA LEU A 269 -8.96 -5.07 23.61
C LEU A 269 -9.61 -5.73 22.40
N LEU A 270 -9.00 -6.80 21.89
CA LEU A 270 -9.42 -7.49 20.67
C LEU A 270 -10.38 -8.66 20.93
N LYS A 271 -10.69 -8.96 22.20
CA LYS A 271 -11.57 -10.08 22.57
C LYS A 271 -12.91 -10.03 21.85
N GLY A 272 -13.30 -11.16 21.24
CA GLY A 272 -14.58 -11.32 20.53
C GLY A 272 -14.63 -10.68 19.15
N MET A 273 -13.56 -10.06 18.66
CA MET A 273 -13.49 -9.50 17.33
C MET A 273 -12.97 -10.53 16.31
N LEU A 274 -13.58 -10.57 15.14
CA LEU A 274 -13.08 -11.38 14.02
C LEU A 274 -11.80 -10.73 13.46
N CYS A 275 -10.64 -11.08 14.05
CA CYS A 275 -9.38 -10.44 13.72
C CYS A 275 -8.20 -11.42 13.70
N HIS A 276 -7.07 -10.91 13.25
CA HIS A 276 -5.76 -11.53 13.29
C HIS A 276 -4.74 -10.45 13.66
N VAL A 277 -3.73 -10.78 14.45
CA VAL A 277 -2.63 -9.86 14.77
C VAL A 277 -1.38 -10.26 13.99
N ASN A 278 -0.85 -9.33 13.22
CA ASN A 278 0.38 -9.50 12.47
C ASN A 278 1.52 -8.76 13.18
N LEU A 279 2.37 -9.49 13.90
CA LEU A 279 3.51 -8.92 14.60
C LEU A 279 4.62 -8.62 13.61
N ILE A 280 5.06 -7.38 13.55
CA ILE A 280 6.12 -6.90 12.68
C ILE A 280 7.36 -6.66 13.54
N PRO A 281 8.42 -7.49 13.43
CA PRO A 281 9.67 -7.17 14.07
C PRO A 281 10.15 -5.79 13.59
N ALA A 282 10.39 -4.86 14.52
CA ALA A 282 10.85 -3.52 14.15
C ALA A 282 12.16 -3.63 13.37
N ASN A 283 12.24 -2.95 12.23
CA ASN A 283 13.52 -2.82 11.52
C ASN A 283 14.34 -1.73 12.22
N GLU A 284 15.63 -1.99 12.40
CA GLU A 284 16.56 -0.99 12.90
C GLU A 284 16.72 0.08 11.81
N ILE A 285 16.19 1.26 12.06
CA ILE A 285 16.42 2.42 11.22
C ILE A 285 17.62 3.15 11.81
N VAL A 286 18.63 3.43 11.02
CA VAL A 286 19.91 4.07 11.43
C VAL A 286 19.68 5.37 12.24
N GLU A 287 18.53 5.99 12.11
CA GLU A 287 18.18 7.27 12.75
C GLU A 287 17.18 7.14 13.90
N SER A 288 16.75 5.90 14.28
CA SER A 288 15.83 5.71 15.40
C SER A 288 16.49 4.90 16.51
N SER A 289 16.26 5.30 17.75
CA SER A 289 16.68 4.55 18.96
C SER A 289 15.90 3.24 19.16
N HIS A 290 14.96 2.92 18.25
CA HIS A 290 14.11 1.73 18.36
C HIS A 290 14.86 0.47 18.00
N LYS A 291 14.98 -0.45 18.96
CA LYS A 291 15.62 -1.76 18.78
C LYS A 291 14.56 -2.83 18.49
N ARG A 292 14.98 -3.84 17.73
CA ARG A 292 14.17 -5.02 17.44
C ARG A 292 13.99 -5.87 18.71
N SER A 293 12.76 -6.35 18.94
CA SER A 293 12.49 -7.35 19.98
C SER A 293 13.14 -8.69 19.66
N THR A 294 13.55 -9.44 20.69
CA THR A 294 14.16 -10.76 20.51
C THR A 294 13.14 -11.79 20.01
N SER A 295 13.60 -12.85 19.34
CA SER A 295 12.74 -13.95 18.88
C SER A 295 11.96 -14.58 20.04
N GLN A 296 12.62 -14.78 21.20
CA GLN A 296 11.97 -15.31 22.41
C GLN A 296 10.82 -14.41 22.89
N ARG A 297 11.00 -13.09 22.83
CA ARG A 297 9.95 -12.12 23.20
C ARG A 297 8.78 -12.17 22.22
N LEU A 298 9.05 -12.28 20.92
CA LEU A 298 8.02 -12.46 19.88
C LEU A 298 7.21 -13.74 20.09
N GLU A 299 7.89 -14.86 20.33
CA GLU A 299 7.24 -16.17 20.61
C GLU A 299 6.37 -16.11 21.88
N ARG A 300 6.88 -15.48 22.93
CA ARG A 300 6.13 -15.29 24.18
C ARG A 300 4.89 -14.44 23.97
N PHE A 301 5.00 -13.34 23.23
CA PHE A 301 3.88 -12.44 22.91
C PHE A 301 2.79 -13.18 22.11
N ILE A 302 3.18 -13.96 21.08
CA ILE A 302 2.25 -14.81 20.32
C ILE A 302 1.56 -15.83 21.22
N SER A 303 2.32 -16.51 22.08
CA SER A 303 1.79 -17.52 22.99
C SER A 303 0.69 -16.93 23.89
N ILE A 304 0.91 -15.72 24.42
CA ILE A 304 -0.09 -15.01 25.22
C ILE A 304 -1.34 -14.69 24.40
N LEU A 305 -1.18 -14.10 23.20
CA LEU A 305 -2.32 -13.77 22.34
C LEU A 305 -3.14 -15.02 21.99
N ASN A 306 -2.46 -16.09 21.54
CA ASN A 306 -3.12 -17.34 21.16
C ASN A 306 -3.84 -18.01 22.34
N SER A 307 -3.25 -18.00 23.54
CA SER A 307 -3.89 -18.54 24.77
C SER A 307 -5.15 -17.75 25.18
N ARG A 308 -5.29 -16.53 24.69
CA ARG A 308 -6.45 -15.66 24.88
C ARG A 308 -7.43 -15.67 23.70
N GLY A 309 -7.23 -16.59 22.73
CA GLY A 309 -8.10 -16.77 21.58
C GLY A 309 -7.88 -15.75 20.44
N ILE A 310 -6.77 -14.99 20.48
CA ILE A 310 -6.39 -14.05 19.42
C ILE A 310 -5.34 -14.70 18.52
N ASN A 311 -5.70 -15.02 17.28
CA ASN A 311 -4.74 -15.53 16.31
C ASN A 311 -3.65 -14.50 16.00
N ALA A 312 -2.38 -14.88 16.18
CA ALA A 312 -1.25 -14.01 15.89
C ALA A 312 -0.16 -14.75 15.12
N THR A 313 0.51 -14.03 14.22
CA THR A 313 1.67 -14.52 13.47
C THR A 313 2.76 -13.46 13.40
N VAL A 314 4.01 -13.89 13.17
CA VAL A 314 5.12 -12.98 12.87
C VAL A 314 5.19 -12.76 11.38
N ARG A 315 5.24 -11.51 10.94
CA ARG A 315 5.48 -11.14 9.55
C ARG A 315 6.88 -11.57 9.13
N ARG A 316 6.94 -12.33 8.04
CA ARG A 316 8.22 -12.72 7.45
C ARG A 316 8.97 -11.47 6.96
N SER A 317 10.21 -11.30 7.41
CA SER A 317 11.11 -10.25 6.88
C SER A 317 11.62 -10.69 5.51
N LEU A 318 11.45 -9.87 4.50
CA LEU A 318 11.95 -10.07 3.15
C LEU A 318 12.79 -8.87 2.72
N GLY A 319 13.80 -9.09 1.86
CA GLY A 319 14.64 -8.03 1.32
C GLY A 319 15.45 -7.29 2.38
N SER A 320 15.94 -8.01 3.41
CA SER A 320 16.70 -7.40 4.51
C SER A 320 18.06 -6.81 4.09
N ASP A 321 18.56 -7.20 2.92
CA ASP A 321 19.82 -6.74 2.33
C ASP A 321 19.66 -5.54 1.38
N ILE A 322 18.44 -5.12 1.08
CA ILE A 322 18.14 -4.05 0.11
C ILE A 322 17.31 -2.90 0.69
N ASP A 323 17.29 -2.69 2.00
CA ASP A 323 16.44 -1.68 2.63
C ASP A 323 14.98 -1.72 2.12
N ALA A 324 14.37 -2.91 2.10
CA ALA A 324 12.99 -3.11 1.64
C ALA A 324 11.93 -2.48 2.56
N SER A 325 12.36 -1.77 3.59
CA SER A 325 11.51 -0.98 4.48
C SER A 325 11.02 0.28 3.80
N CYS A 326 9.78 0.68 4.13
CA CYS A 326 9.11 1.82 3.51
C CYS A 326 9.90 3.13 3.58
N GLY A 327 9.98 3.86 2.47
CA GLY A 327 10.49 5.24 2.39
C GLY A 327 12.02 5.40 2.40
N GLN A 328 12.81 4.34 2.66
CA GLN A 328 14.27 4.48 2.80
C GLN A 328 14.98 4.82 1.48
N LEU A 329 14.58 4.19 0.39
CA LEU A 329 15.22 4.38 -0.92
C LEU A 329 15.06 5.81 -1.42
N ARG A 330 13.86 6.37 -1.35
CA ARG A 330 13.59 7.77 -1.73
C ARG A 330 14.42 8.75 -0.92
N SER A 331 14.52 8.58 0.38
CA SER A 331 15.26 9.47 1.27
C SER A 331 16.74 9.57 0.87
N ARG A 332 17.36 8.44 0.51
CA ARG A 332 18.77 8.41 0.06
C ARG A 332 18.94 9.12 -1.28
N HIS A 333 18.10 8.81 -2.26
CA HIS A 333 18.20 9.38 -3.61
C HIS A 333 17.96 10.90 -3.63
N SER A 334 17.02 11.40 -2.83
CA SER A 334 16.77 12.85 -2.71
C SER A 334 17.95 13.61 -2.07
N ARG A 335 18.69 12.96 -1.14
CA ARG A 335 19.88 13.57 -0.52
C ARG A 335 21.06 13.65 -1.50
N GLU A 336 21.21 12.67 -2.39
CA GLU A 336 22.30 12.67 -3.38
C GLU A 336 22.11 13.69 -4.50
N LYS A 337 20.85 13.99 -4.86
CA LYS A 337 20.52 14.98 -5.91
C LYS A 337 20.41 16.43 -5.42
N SER A 338 20.40 16.70 -4.12
CA SER A 338 20.51 18.06 -3.60
C SER A 338 21.94 18.56 -3.83
N PRO A 339 22.19 19.63 -4.61
CA PRO A 339 23.52 20.20 -4.75
C PRO A 339 24.02 20.58 -3.35
N LYS A 340 25.24 20.20 -3.01
CA LYS A 340 25.95 20.84 -1.90
C LYS A 340 26.00 22.31 -2.26
N GLU A 341 25.15 23.14 -1.68
CA GLU A 341 25.34 24.59 -1.71
C GLU A 341 26.74 24.86 -1.17
N GLY A 342 27.59 25.29 -2.10
CA GLY A 342 28.98 25.56 -1.81
C GLY A 342 29.08 26.69 -0.79
N ASN A 343 29.77 26.41 0.30
CA ASN A 343 30.38 27.48 1.07
C ASN A 343 31.34 28.27 0.15
N GLN A 344 30.99 29.48 -0.16
CA GLN A 344 31.91 30.57 -0.45
C GLN A 344 31.77 31.63 0.62
#